data_50c649eedb9e77ff81282017f61ea6ed
#
_entry.id   50c649eedb9e77ff81282017f61ea6ed
#
_cell.length_a   1.000
_cell.length_b   1.000
_cell.length_c   1.000
_cell.angle_alpha   90.00
_cell.angle_beta   90.00
_cell.angle_gamma   90.00
#
_symmetry.space_group_name_H-M   'P 1'
#
loop_
_entity.id
_entity.type
_entity.pdbx_description
1 polymer ?
#
loop_
_entity_poly.entity_id
_entity_poly.type
_entity_poly.pdbx_seq_one_letter_code
_entity_poly.pdbx_strand_id
1 'polypeptide(L)'
;MRYEPEHKTQTRDRIVRIAARKLRAEGLSGPGVASVMKASGLTVGGFYKHFGSKDELLADAIAQAFSDSEKVYASLQNVPREDRWKEIVRLYLSPEHCDHPDTGCPVATLAPEIGRAKFSVRKRISALVKARKDRWVEFMPGVTAREREQNFFVIFSAMAGAVSVARLLTGPADREKVLSGMRDHLLRSF
;
A
#
# COMPACT_ATOMS: atom_id res chain seq x y z
N MET A 1 -10.97 37.37 2.92
CA MET A 1 -10.68 36.32 3.91
C MET A 1 -9.36 35.65 3.55
N ARG A 2 -8.34 35.83 4.36
CA ARG A 2 -7.03 35.19 4.18
C ARG A 2 -7.19 33.76 4.70
N TYR A 3 -7.25 32.77 3.82
CA TYR A 3 -7.25 31.34 4.20
C TYR A 3 -5.99 31.08 5.04
N GLU A 4 -6.15 30.64 6.27
CA GLU A 4 -5.00 30.30 7.13
C GLU A 4 -4.20 29.17 6.49
N PRO A 5 -2.85 29.23 6.53
CA PRO A 5 -1.97 28.20 5.94
C PRO A 5 -2.32 26.80 6.43
N GLU A 6 -2.74 26.65 7.66
CA GLU A 6 -3.15 25.40 8.28
C GLU A 6 -4.39 24.77 7.61
N HIS A 7 -5.41 25.57 7.30
CA HIS A 7 -6.61 25.09 6.60
C HIS A 7 -6.28 24.58 5.17
N LYS A 8 -5.33 25.24 4.49
CA LYS A 8 -4.88 24.79 3.16
C LYS A 8 -4.20 23.43 3.24
N THR A 9 -3.34 23.20 4.24
CA THR A 9 -2.66 21.95 4.49
C THR A 9 -3.65 20.83 4.82
N GLN A 10 -4.55 21.04 5.76
CA GLN A 10 -5.59 20.07 6.13
C GLN A 10 -6.47 19.67 4.93
N THR A 11 -6.83 20.65 4.09
CA THR A 11 -7.60 20.38 2.87
C THR A 11 -6.82 19.54 1.88
N ARG A 12 -5.53 19.84 1.67
CA ARG A 12 -4.63 19.07 0.81
C ARG A 12 -4.51 17.64 1.31
N ASP A 13 -4.29 17.42 2.60
CA ASP A 13 -4.18 16.10 3.21
C ASP A 13 -5.47 15.28 3.07
N ARG A 14 -6.63 15.92 3.18
CA ARG A 14 -7.92 15.28 2.94
C ARG A 14 -8.04 14.80 1.50
N ILE A 15 -7.67 15.63 0.52
CA ILE A 15 -7.69 15.27 -0.90
C ILE A 15 -6.75 14.09 -1.15
N VAL A 16 -5.54 14.11 -0.60
CA VAL A 16 -4.54 13.04 -0.76
C VAL A 16 -5.05 11.72 -0.17
N ARG A 17 -5.65 11.73 1.04
CA ARG A 17 -6.22 10.52 1.64
C ARG A 17 -7.35 9.92 0.82
N ILE A 18 -8.25 10.75 0.30
CA ILE A 18 -9.35 10.30 -0.57
C ILE A 18 -8.79 9.73 -1.89
N ALA A 19 -7.82 10.42 -2.50
CA ALA A 19 -7.17 9.94 -3.71
C ALA A 19 -6.46 8.60 -3.47
N ALA A 20 -5.78 8.43 -2.34
CA ALA A 20 -5.10 7.19 -1.97
C ALA A 20 -6.05 5.98 -1.88
N ARG A 21 -7.23 6.16 -1.30
CA ARG A 21 -8.26 5.12 -1.23
C ARG A 21 -8.83 4.80 -2.60
N LYS A 22 -9.21 5.84 -3.36
CA LYS A 22 -9.77 5.66 -4.71
C LYS A 22 -8.78 4.98 -5.66
N LEU A 23 -7.50 5.35 -5.63
CA LEU A 23 -6.47 4.70 -6.44
C LEU A 23 -6.37 3.20 -6.14
N ARG A 24 -6.41 2.81 -4.87
CA ARG A 24 -6.38 1.39 -4.50
C ARG A 24 -7.65 0.64 -4.87
N ALA A 25 -8.81 1.30 -4.85
CA ALA A 25 -10.09 0.69 -5.22
C ALA A 25 -10.30 0.61 -6.75
N GLU A 26 -9.87 1.63 -7.49
CA GLU A 26 -10.25 1.87 -8.88
C GLU A 26 -9.06 1.76 -9.87
N GLY A 27 -7.81 1.57 -9.38
CA GLY A 27 -6.58 1.59 -10.19
C GLY A 27 -6.05 3.00 -10.44
N LEU A 28 -4.83 3.10 -11.06
CA LEU A 28 -4.18 4.40 -11.33
C LEU A 28 -4.93 5.27 -12.35
N SER A 29 -5.67 4.64 -13.25
CA SER A 29 -6.46 5.32 -14.29
C SER A 29 -7.88 5.62 -13.85
N GLY A 30 -8.38 4.97 -12.79
CA GLY A 30 -9.77 5.05 -12.35
C GLY A 30 -10.20 6.43 -11.86
N PRO A 31 -9.60 7.00 -10.81
CA PRO A 31 -10.08 8.25 -10.25
C PRO A 31 -9.57 9.44 -11.07
N GLY A 32 -10.48 10.08 -11.81
CA GLY A 32 -10.21 11.40 -12.37
C GLY A 32 -10.14 12.48 -11.29
N VAL A 33 -9.45 13.59 -11.59
CA VAL A 33 -9.38 14.76 -10.69
C VAL A 33 -10.77 15.19 -10.22
N ALA A 34 -11.75 15.21 -11.13
CA ALA A 34 -13.14 15.57 -10.81
C ALA A 34 -13.76 14.65 -9.75
N SER A 35 -13.55 13.32 -9.86
CA SER A 35 -14.06 12.34 -8.89
C SER A 35 -13.43 12.54 -7.51
N VAL A 36 -12.12 12.77 -7.44
CA VAL A 36 -11.41 13.01 -6.18
C VAL A 36 -11.86 14.32 -5.54
N MET A 37 -11.96 15.41 -6.31
CA MET A 37 -12.38 16.72 -5.78
C MET A 37 -13.83 16.68 -5.27
N LYS A 38 -14.75 16.07 -6.04
CA LYS A 38 -16.13 15.86 -5.60
C LYS A 38 -16.21 15.07 -4.28
N ALA A 39 -15.48 13.95 -4.18
CA ALA A 39 -15.43 13.15 -2.97
C ALA A 39 -14.79 13.89 -1.78
N SER A 40 -13.97 14.91 -2.07
CA SER A 40 -13.38 15.79 -1.05
C SER A 40 -14.31 16.97 -0.66
N GLY A 41 -15.52 17.06 -1.22
CA GLY A 41 -16.43 18.20 -0.99
C GLY A 41 -15.98 19.49 -1.67
N LEU A 42 -15.22 19.40 -2.77
CA LEU A 42 -14.58 20.54 -3.44
C LEU A 42 -14.94 20.57 -4.94
N THR A 43 -14.84 21.77 -5.53
CA THR A 43 -14.98 21.97 -6.97
C THR A 43 -13.69 21.59 -7.70
N VAL A 44 -13.80 21.17 -8.97
CA VAL A 44 -12.63 20.87 -9.83
C VAL A 44 -11.72 22.08 -9.98
N GLY A 45 -12.26 23.30 -10.06
CA GLY A 45 -11.49 24.54 -10.14
C GLY A 45 -10.57 24.82 -8.94
N GLY A 46 -10.88 24.21 -7.78
CA GLY A 46 -10.05 24.29 -6.59
C GLY A 46 -8.78 23.43 -6.65
N PHE A 47 -8.68 22.49 -7.60
CA PHE A 47 -7.56 21.53 -7.69
C PHE A 47 -6.20 22.22 -7.77
N TYR A 48 -6.06 23.17 -8.68
CA TYR A 48 -4.79 23.87 -8.91
C TYR A 48 -4.34 24.80 -7.77
N LYS A 49 -5.20 25.03 -6.76
CA LYS A 49 -4.79 25.68 -5.52
C LYS A 49 -3.97 24.79 -4.60
N HIS A 50 -4.06 23.46 -4.79
CA HIS A 50 -3.44 22.45 -3.93
C HIS A 50 -2.37 21.62 -4.64
N PHE A 51 -2.47 21.41 -5.95
CA PHE A 51 -1.56 20.55 -6.73
C PHE A 51 -1.21 21.23 -8.06
N GLY A 52 0.07 21.18 -8.43
CA GLY A 52 0.54 21.69 -9.71
C GLY A 52 0.18 20.79 -10.90
N SER A 53 -0.08 19.49 -10.65
CA SER A 53 -0.43 18.53 -11.69
C SER A 53 -1.15 17.31 -11.15
N LYS A 54 -1.82 16.54 -12.04
CA LYS A 54 -2.39 15.22 -11.72
C LYS A 54 -1.28 14.25 -11.27
N ASP A 55 -0.09 14.30 -11.88
CA ASP A 55 1.04 13.43 -11.52
C ASP A 55 1.54 13.71 -10.09
N GLU A 56 1.48 14.97 -9.63
CA GLU A 56 1.80 15.32 -8.25
C GLU A 56 0.79 14.70 -7.26
N LEU A 57 -0.51 14.89 -7.50
CA LEU A 57 -1.54 14.24 -6.68
C LEU A 57 -1.37 12.72 -6.66
N LEU A 58 -1.13 12.09 -7.82
CA LEU A 58 -0.91 10.65 -7.94
C LEU A 58 0.27 10.19 -7.08
N ALA A 59 1.40 10.89 -7.16
CA ALA A 59 2.59 10.56 -6.40
C ALA A 59 2.37 10.69 -4.88
N ASP A 60 1.67 11.73 -4.44
CA ASP A 60 1.33 11.93 -3.03
C ASP A 60 0.30 10.93 -2.53
N ALA A 61 -0.71 10.60 -3.35
CA ALA A 61 -1.70 9.59 -3.01
C ALA A 61 -1.09 8.19 -2.86
N ILE A 62 -0.14 7.83 -3.71
CA ILE A 62 0.59 6.55 -3.56
C ILE A 62 1.45 6.57 -2.30
N ALA A 63 2.16 7.67 -2.00
CA ALA A 63 2.93 7.80 -0.77
C ALA A 63 2.02 7.66 0.48
N GLN A 64 0.84 8.27 0.45
CA GLN A 64 -0.17 8.14 1.49
C GLN A 64 -0.66 6.70 1.63
N ALA A 65 -0.91 5.99 0.51
CA ALA A 65 -1.32 4.59 0.51
C ALA A 65 -0.26 3.68 1.18
N PHE A 66 1.03 3.92 0.92
CA PHE A 66 2.12 3.24 1.62
C PHE A 66 2.11 3.56 3.11
N SER A 67 1.99 4.83 3.50
CA SER A 67 1.91 5.25 4.90
C SER A 67 0.73 4.63 5.63
N ASP A 68 -0.45 4.60 5.01
CA ASP A 68 -1.65 4.00 5.60
C ASP A 68 -1.48 2.49 5.83
N SER A 69 -0.90 1.77 4.86
CA SER A 69 -0.66 0.34 5.00
C SER A 69 0.38 -0.01 6.07
N GLU A 70 1.28 0.92 6.43
CA GLU A 70 2.21 0.71 7.54
C GLU A 70 1.54 0.80 8.93
N LYS A 71 0.45 1.54 9.04
CA LYS A 71 -0.28 1.69 10.32
C LYS A 71 -0.85 0.36 10.83
N VAL A 72 -1.20 -0.55 9.92
CA VAL A 72 -1.68 -1.89 10.26
C VAL A 72 -0.64 -2.67 11.08
N TYR A 73 0.65 -2.35 10.89
CA TYR A 73 1.75 -3.00 11.61
C TYR A 73 2.17 -2.28 12.90
N ALA A 74 1.43 -1.27 13.34
CA ALA A 74 1.74 -0.56 14.59
C ALA A 74 1.70 -1.49 15.81
N SER A 75 0.84 -2.52 15.79
CA SER A 75 0.72 -3.55 16.83
C SER A 75 1.97 -4.44 16.95
N LEU A 76 2.84 -4.47 15.94
CA LEU A 76 4.07 -5.28 15.97
C LEU A 76 5.05 -4.85 17.07
N GLN A 77 4.90 -3.66 17.63
CA GLN A 77 5.74 -3.20 18.75
C GLN A 77 5.58 -4.09 19.98
N ASN A 78 4.42 -4.73 20.14
CA ASN A 78 4.09 -5.62 21.25
C ASN A 78 4.43 -7.10 20.96
N VAL A 79 4.95 -7.40 19.76
CA VAL A 79 5.34 -8.75 19.32
C VAL A 79 6.86 -8.90 19.48
N PRO A 80 7.36 -10.04 20.03
CA PRO A 80 8.79 -10.34 20.05
C PRO A 80 9.42 -10.16 18.66
N ARG A 81 10.65 -9.61 18.62
CA ARG A 81 11.29 -9.24 17.36
C ARG A 81 11.36 -10.39 16.35
N GLU A 82 11.68 -11.57 16.82
CA GLU A 82 11.80 -12.81 16.05
C GLU A 82 10.47 -13.29 15.44
N ASP A 83 9.35 -12.89 16.01
CA ASP A 83 8.02 -13.28 15.54
C ASP A 83 7.33 -12.20 14.70
N ARG A 84 7.89 -11.00 14.60
CA ARG A 84 7.26 -9.88 13.88
C ARG A 84 6.99 -10.20 12.41
N TRP A 85 7.92 -10.86 11.73
CA TRP A 85 7.72 -11.24 10.34
C TRP A 85 6.59 -12.25 10.17
N LYS A 86 6.42 -13.18 11.12
CA LYS A 86 5.30 -14.13 11.13
C LYS A 86 3.97 -13.41 11.29
N GLU A 87 3.93 -12.42 12.16
CA GLU A 87 2.73 -11.61 12.35
C GLU A 87 2.41 -10.74 11.13
N ILE A 88 3.43 -10.18 10.46
CA ILE A 88 3.24 -9.51 9.17
C ILE A 88 2.62 -10.46 8.15
N VAL A 89 3.12 -11.69 8.04
CA VAL A 89 2.58 -12.70 7.11
C VAL A 89 1.10 -12.98 7.44
N ARG A 90 0.74 -13.14 8.72
CA ARG A 90 -0.65 -13.38 9.14
C ARG A 90 -1.57 -12.21 8.81
N LEU A 91 -1.17 -11.00 9.16
CA LEU A 91 -1.95 -9.78 8.90
C LEU A 91 -2.09 -9.52 7.39
N TYR A 92 -1.01 -9.71 6.63
CA TYR A 92 -1.02 -9.46 5.19
C TYR A 92 -1.88 -10.48 4.43
N LEU A 93 -1.77 -11.77 4.78
CA LEU A 93 -2.51 -12.88 4.17
C LEU A 93 -3.81 -13.18 4.94
N SER A 94 -4.52 -12.14 5.35
CA SER A 94 -5.82 -12.23 6.00
C SER A 94 -6.97 -11.92 5.03
N PRO A 95 -8.17 -12.48 5.25
CA PRO A 95 -9.37 -12.08 4.52
C PRO A 95 -9.64 -10.59 4.60
N GLU A 96 -9.44 -9.97 5.78
CA GLU A 96 -9.61 -8.53 5.99
C GLU A 96 -8.76 -7.70 5.02
N HIS A 97 -7.46 -8.02 4.87
CA HIS A 97 -6.60 -7.32 3.91
C HIS A 97 -6.97 -7.62 2.45
N CYS A 98 -7.43 -8.83 2.16
CA CYS A 98 -7.84 -9.23 0.82
C CYS A 98 -9.10 -8.48 0.37
N ASP A 99 -10.11 -8.38 1.23
CA ASP A 99 -11.43 -7.87 0.91
C ASP A 99 -11.52 -6.33 0.94
N HIS A 100 -10.52 -5.65 1.51
CA HIS A 100 -10.45 -4.19 1.59
C HIS A 100 -9.26 -3.60 0.78
N PRO A 101 -9.31 -3.65 -0.56
CA PRO A 101 -8.22 -3.13 -1.40
C PRO A 101 -7.96 -1.63 -1.18
N ASP A 102 -8.99 -0.85 -0.87
CA ASP A 102 -8.92 0.61 -0.65
C ASP A 102 -8.10 1.02 0.57
N THR A 103 -7.90 0.13 1.54
CA THR A 103 -7.06 0.34 2.73
C THR A 103 -5.80 -0.52 2.74
N GLY A 104 -5.74 -1.57 1.91
CA GLY A 104 -4.66 -2.54 1.84
C GLY A 104 -3.36 -2.03 1.24
N CYS A 105 -2.41 -2.95 1.08
CA CYS A 105 -1.09 -2.65 0.51
C CYS A 105 -1.20 -2.21 -0.97
N PRO A 106 -0.66 -1.04 -1.34
CA PRO A 106 -0.73 -0.57 -2.72
C PRO A 106 0.05 -1.44 -3.71
N VAL A 107 1.04 -2.22 -3.26
CA VAL A 107 1.77 -3.14 -4.14
C VAL A 107 0.88 -4.28 -4.60
N ALA A 108 0.10 -4.90 -3.70
CA ALA A 108 -0.83 -5.97 -4.06
C ALA A 108 -1.92 -5.52 -5.04
N THR A 109 -2.20 -4.23 -5.11
CA THR A 109 -3.29 -3.70 -5.96
C THR A 109 -2.75 -3.04 -7.24
N LEU A 110 -1.67 -2.28 -7.15
CA LEU A 110 -1.25 -1.33 -8.20
C LEU A 110 0.09 -1.67 -8.86
N ALA A 111 0.81 -2.73 -8.44
CA ALA A 111 2.15 -3.01 -8.94
C ALA A 111 2.25 -3.10 -10.48
N PRO A 112 1.36 -3.80 -11.20
CA PRO A 112 1.42 -3.88 -12.66
C PRO A 112 1.22 -2.51 -13.34
N GLU A 113 0.35 -1.67 -12.80
CA GLU A 113 0.08 -0.33 -13.34
C GLU A 113 1.25 0.62 -13.03
N ILE A 114 1.80 0.54 -11.81
CA ILE A 114 3.00 1.30 -11.42
C ILE A 114 4.18 0.93 -12.33
N GLY A 115 4.36 -0.34 -12.65
CA GLY A 115 5.41 -0.82 -13.55
C GLY A 115 5.34 -0.17 -14.95
N ARG A 116 4.15 0.20 -15.41
CA ARG A 116 3.90 0.90 -16.68
C ARG A 116 3.87 2.43 -16.56
N ALA A 117 3.95 2.97 -15.36
CA ALA A 117 3.90 4.42 -15.14
C ALA A 117 5.20 5.12 -15.60
N LYS A 118 5.15 6.45 -15.71
CA LYS A 118 6.33 7.29 -16.04
C LYS A 118 7.49 7.01 -15.07
N PHE A 119 8.71 7.15 -15.55
CA PHE A 119 9.93 6.90 -14.77
C PHE A 119 9.96 7.69 -13.45
N SER A 120 9.54 8.95 -13.46
CA SER A 120 9.47 9.80 -12.26
C SER A 120 8.58 9.21 -11.17
N VAL A 121 7.42 8.67 -11.54
CA VAL A 121 6.49 7.98 -10.63
C VAL A 121 7.13 6.70 -10.11
N ARG A 122 7.66 5.86 -11.00
CA ARG A 122 8.33 4.60 -10.61
C ARG A 122 9.52 4.85 -9.67
N LYS A 123 10.34 5.88 -9.92
CA LYS A 123 11.48 6.25 -9.07
C LYS A 123 11.02 6.57 -7.64
N ARG A 124 9.95 7.38 -7.51
CA ARG A 124 9.39 7.73 -6.19
C ARG A 124 8.85 6.51 -5.45
N ILE A 125 8.14 5.62 -6.14
CA ILE A 125 7.58 4.41 -5.53
C ILE A 125 8.67 3.41 -5.18
N SER A 126 9.71 3.26 -6.00
CA SER A 126 10.88 2.45 -5.68
C SER A 126 11.52 2.88 -4.34
N ALA A 127 11.60 4.19 -4.08
CA ALA A 127 12.08 4.70 -2.80
C ALA A 127 11.19 4.28 -1.62
N LEU A 128 9.85 4.25 -1.80
CA LEU A 128 8.91 3.81 -0.76
C LEU A 128 9.04 2.31 -0.47
N VAL A 129 9.21 1.48 -1.52
CA VAL A 129 9.46 0.03 -1.36
C VAL A 129 10.79 -0.22 -0.63
N LYS A 130 11.85 0.51 -1.00
CA LYS A 130 13.14 0.43 -0.30
C LYS A 130 13.03 0.84 1.16
N ALA A 131 12.33 1.94 1.46
CA ALA A 131 12.11 2.38 2.83
C ALA A 131 11.33 1.34 3.66
N ARG A 132 10.36 0.63 3.06
CA ARG A 132 9.68 -0.51 3.70
C ARG A 132 10.67 -1.65 3.96
N LYS A 133 11.46 -2.03 2.97
CA LYS A 133 12.50 -3.04 3.12
C LYS A 133 13.43 -2.70 4.29
N ASP A 134 13.93 -1.47 4.35
CA ASP A 134 14.86 -1.03 5.40
C ASP A 134 14.26 -1.12 6.81
N ARG A 135 12.93 -0.89 6.95
CA ARG A 135 12.23 -1.06 8.24
C ARG A 135 12.00 -2.51 8.62
N TRP A 136 11.76 -3.39 7.64
CA TRP A 136 11.35 -4.77 7.93
C TRP A 136 12.51 -5.75 7.93
N VAL A 137 13.61 -5.45 7.23
CA VAL A 137 14.76 -6.36 7.06
C VAL A 137 15.37 -6.81 8.39
N GLU A 138 15.30 -5.97 9.42
CA GLU A 138 15.90 -6.28 10.71
C GLU A 138 15.24 -7.43 11.47
N PHE A 139 13.97 -7.70 11.20
CA PHE A 139 13.21 -8.80 11.82
C PHE A 139 12.79 -9.88 10.81
N MET A 140 13.30 -9.81 9.58
CA MET A 140 13.15 -10.91 8.63
C MET A 140 13.98 -12.14 9.04
N PRO A 141 13.51 -13.36 8.73
CA PRO A 141 14.27 -14.57 8.98
C PRO A 141 15.59 -14.55 8.19
N GLY A 142 16.65 -15.12 8.77
CA GLY A 142 17.97 -15.22 8.18
C GLY A 142 19.10 -14.85 9.16
N VAL A 143 20.24 -15.52 9.05
CA VAL A 143 21.40 -15.32 9.93
C VAL A 143 22.16 -14.06 9.52
N THR A 144 22.41 -13.86 8.23
CA THR A 144 23.15 -12.72 7.69
C THR A 144 22.22 -11.60 7.23
N ALA A 145 22.72 -10.36 7.15
CA ALA A 145 21.98 -9.24 6.60
C ALA A 145 21.54 -9.50 5.14
N ARG A 146 22.39 -10.17 4.35
CA ARG A 146 22.10 -10.55 2.96
C ARG A 146 20.94 -11.54 2.88
N GLU A 147 20.90 -12.55 3.73
CA GLU A 147 19.80 -13.51 3.78
C GLU A 147 18.49 -12.83 4.18
N ARG A 148 18.50 -11.96 5.19
CA ARG A 148 17.31 -11.22 5.60
C ARG A 148 16.78 -10.31 4.50
N GLU A 149 17.65 -9.67 3.73
CA GLU A 149 17.23 -8.87 2.59
C GLU A 149 16.63 -9.72 1.46
N GLN A 150 17.23 -10.86 1.14
CA GLN A 150 16.68 -11.80 0.17
C GLN A 150 15.32 -12.33 0.62
N ASN A 151 15.20 -12.74 1.88
CA ASN A 151 13.97 -13.25 2.45
C ASN A 151 12.88 -12.19 2.52
N PHE A 152 13.22 -10.91 2.76
CA PHE A 152 12.27 -9.82 2.62
C PHE A 152 11.64 -9.81 1.22
N PHE A 153 12.45 -9.85 0.16
CA PHE A 153 11.91 -9.81 -1.21
C PHE A 153 11.10 -11.06 -1.54
N VAL A 154 11.53 -12.25 -1.12
CA VAL A 154 10.79 -13.50 -1.35
C VAL A 154 9.43 -13.44 -0.64
N ILE A 155 9.43 -13.19 0.67
CA ILE A 155 8.21 -13.16 1.49
C ILE A 155 7.26 -12.06 1.01
N PHE A 156 7.76 -10.84 0.79
CA PHE A 156 6.93 -9.72 0.37
C PHE A 156 6.30 -9.93 -1.02
N SER A 157 7.09 -10.46 -1.98
CA SER A 157 6.58 -10.76 -3.33
C SER A 157 5.55 -11.88 -3.31
N ALA A 158 5.78 -12.94 -2.53
CA ALA A 158 4.84 -14.05 -2.37
C ALA A 158 3.52 -13.57 -1.75
N MET A 159 3.58 -12.77 -0.69
CA MET A 159 2.39 -12.20 -0.06
C MET A 159 1.59 -11.31 -1.01
N ALA A 160 2.27 -10.39 -1.73
CA ALA A 160 1.61 -9.48 -2.66
C ALA A 160 0.97 -10.25 -3.82
N GLY A 161 1.66 -11.26 -4.37
CA GLY A 161 1.15 -12.14 -5.41
C GLY A 161 -0.06 -12.95 -4.95
N ALA A 162 -0.01 -13.53 -3.75
CA ALA A 162 -1.12 -14.32 -3.22
C ALA A 162 -2.39 -13.48 -3.03
N VAL A 163 -2.29 -12.27 -2.47
CA VAL A 163 -3.44 -11.36 -2.33
C VAL A 163 -3.98 -10.95 -3.70
N SER A 164 -3.09 -10.67 -4.67
CA SER A 164 -3.52 -10.33 -6.03
C SER A 164 -4.27 -11.48 -6.69
N VAL A 165 -3.80 -12.72 -6.55
CA VAL A 165 -4.49 -13.91 -7.08
C VAL A 165 -5.80 -14.17 -6.35
N ALA A 166 -5.82 -14.09 -5.01
CA ALA A 166 -7.04 -14.29 -4.23
C ALA A 166 -8.16 -13.34 -4.66
N ARG A 167 -7.83 -12.07 -4.97
CA ARG A 167 -8.79 -11.07 -5.45
C ARG A 167 -9.40 -11.36 -6.82
N LEU A 168 -8.79 -12.24 -7.62
CA LEU A 168 -9.36 -12.69 -8.90
C LEU A 168 -10.48 -13.73 -8.70
N LEU A 169 -10.51 -14.38 -7.53
CA LEU A 169 -11.46 -15.43 -7.23
C LEU A 169 -12.75 -14.84 -6.64
N THR A 170 -13.89 -15.34 -7.10
CA THR A 170 -15.21 -14.85 -6.65
C THR A 170 -15.71 -15.55 -5.38
N GLY A 171 -15.27 -16.79 -5.15
CA GLY A 171 -15.67 -17.61 -4.00
C GLY A 171 -14.84 -17.32 -2.76
N PRO A 172 -15.45 -17.01 -1.58
CA PRO A 172 -14.71 -16.78 -0.33
C PRO A 172 -13.84 -17.98 0.08
N ALA A 173 -14.32 -19.21 -0.11
CA ALA A 173 -13.58 -20.44 0.21
C ALA A 173 -12.33 -20.60 -0.65
N ASP A 174 -12.38 -20.23 -1.92
CA ASP A 174 -11.23 -20.32 -2.81
C ASP A 174 -10.20 -19.22 -2.53
N ARG A 175 -10.65 -18.01 -2.16
CA ARG A 175 -9.76 -16.95 -1.65
C ARG A 175 -9.01 -17.42 -0.42
N GLU A 176 -9.72 -17.99 0.57
CA GLU A 176 -9.09 -18.47 1.81
C GLU A 176 -8.09 -19.59 1.53
N LYS A 177 -8.35 -20.52 0.59
CA LYS A 177 -7.36 -21.53 0.20
C LYS A 177 -6.05 -20.92 -0.31
N VAL A 178 -6.13 -19.85 -1.12
CA VAL A 178 -4.92 -19.16 -1.60
C VAL A 178 -4.18 -18.47 -0.46
N LEU A 179 -4.93 -17.75 0.39
CA LEU A 179 -4.34 -16.98 1.50
C LEU A 179 -3.73 -17.90 2.56
N SER A 180 -4.49 -18.91 3.02
CA SER A 180 -4.01 -19.85 4.04
C SER A 180 -2.87 -20.74 3.50
N GLY A 181 -2.99 -21.24 2.27
CA GLY A 181 -1.94 -22.03 1.65
C GLY A 181 -0.61 -21.28 1.57
N MET A 182 -0.63 -20.03 1.13
CA MET A 182 0.58 -19.19 1.08
C MET A 182 1.09 -18.86 2.49
N ARG A 183 0.21 -18.48 3.41
CA ARG A 183 0.56 -18.19 4.81
C ARG A 183 1.27 -19.37 5.46
N ASP A 184 0.68 -20.57 5.37
CA ASP A 184 1.23 -21.76 5.97
C ASP A 184 2.54 -22.20 5.32
N HIS A 185 2.65 -22.01 3.98
CA HIS A 185 3.90 -22.28 3.27
C HIS A 185 5.02 -21.37 3.78
N LEU A 186 4.80 -20.06 3.82
CA LEU A 186 5.81 -19.10 4.29
C LEU A 186 6.23 -19.40 5.75
N LEU A 187 5.27 -19.62 6.66
CA LEU A 187 5.55 -19.86 8.07
C LEU A 187 6.29 -21.20 8.34
N ARG A 188 6.25 -22.15 7.40
CA ARG A 188 7.02 -23.40 7.49
C ARG A 188 8.38 -23.35 6.80
N SER A 189 8.55 -22.49 5.81
CA SER A 189 9.74 -22.46 4.96
C SER A 189 10.86 -21.56 5.53
N PHE A 190 10.50 -20.66 6.43
CA PHE A 190 11.39 -19.70 7.06
C PHE A 190 11.30 -19.79 8.60
#